data_27b3669b49bf020b8563f28b3116372c
#
_entry.id   27b3669b49bf020b8563f28b3116372c
#
_cell.length_a   1.000
_cell.length_b   1.000
_cell.length_c   1.000
_cell.angle_alpha   90.00
_cell.angle_beta   90.00
_cell.angle_gamma   90.00
#
_symmetry.space_group_name_H-M   'P 1'
#
loop_
_entity.id
_entity.type
_entity.pdbx_description
1 polymer ?
#
loop_
_entity_poly.entity_id
_entity_poly.type
_entity_poly.pdbx_seq_one_letter_code
_entity_poly.pdbx_strand_id
1 'polypeptide(L)'
;MLWHNTIGSGPDLVLLHGWGFSSDIFETLVDKYKNQYRITLIDLPGHGRSDDVNGGINEWCNTIAELVPNNANVLGSSLGGLLAMKIASICRIKNLIVVGATPSLTCNDNWQYGMEVETFMKFADDLKQNYAKTLRRFVSLQTKDKTLMRRIFEIIDKYPPSSSALTQGLSILLETDYQELFKSLDIPKYTILGTLDM
;
A
#
# COMPACT_ATOMS: atom_id res chain seq x y z
N MET A 1 -7.15 12.31 -11.55
CA MET A 1 -8.03 12.22 -10.34
C MET A 1 -7.88 10.83 -9.72
N LEU A 2 -7.82 10.72 -8.38
CA LEU A 2 -7.85 9.40 -7.75
C LEU A 2 -9.27 8.85 -7.68
N TRP A 3 -9.40 7.59 -8.05
CA TRP A 3 -10.62 6.84 -7.84
C TRP A 3 -10.77 6.48 -6.36
N HIS A 4 -11.94 6.71 -5.83
CA HIS A 4 -12.32 6.28 -4.49
C HIS A 4 -13.79 5.89 -4.43
N ASN A 5 -14.13 5.06 -3.47
CA ASN A 5 -15.51 4.67 -3.20
C ASN A 5 -15.73 4.53 -1.68
N THR A 6 -16.84 5.08 -1.19
CA THR A 6 -17.18 5.02 0.24
C THR A 6 -18.41 4.16 0.45
N ILE A 7 -18.29 3.17 1.33
CA ILE A 7 -19.31 2.14 1.58
C ILE A 7 -19.53 2.01 3.10
N GLY A 8 -20.78 1.81 3.50
CA GLY A 8 -21.13 1.55 4.89
C GLY A 8 -21.37 2.81 5.72
N SER A 9 -21.43 2.64 7.04
CA SER A 9 -21.71 3.71 7.99
C SER A 9 -20.99 3.47 9.31
N GLY A 10 -20.71 4.55 10.07
CA GLY A 10 -20.00 4.50 11.33
C GLY A 10 -18.71 5.32 11.30
N PRO A 11 -17.72 5.05 12.18
CA PRO A 11 -16.42 5.68 12.16
C PRO A 11 -15.71 5.49 10.84
N ASP A 12 -14.97 6.50 10.38
CA ASP A 12 -14.22 6.44 9.13
C ASP A 12 -13.07 5.44 9.17
N LEU A 13 -12.95 4.63 8.11
CA LEU A 13 -11.84 3.72 7.84
C LEU A 13 -11.40 3.89 6.39
N VAL A 14 -10.19 4.41 6.19
CA VAL A 14 -9.56 4.54 4.86
C VAL A 14 -8.65 3.35 4.61
N LEU A 15 -8.73 2.74 3.43
CA LEU A 15 -7.96 1.57 3.03
C LEU A 15 -7.06 1.90 1.84
N LEU A 16 -5.74 1.70 2.02
CA LEU A 16 -4.69 1.91 1.01
C LEU A 16 -4.02 0.58 0.68
N HIS A 17 -4.14 0.15 -0.56
CA HIS A 17 -3.61 -1.13 -1.04
C HIS A 17 -2.09 -1.10 -1.30
N GLY A 18 -1.51 -2.28 -1.59
CA GLY A 18 -0.09 -2.43 -1.89
C GLY A 18 0.26 -2.18 -3.36
N TRP A 19 1.57 -2.20 -3.64
CA TRP A 19 2.13 -2.08 -4.97
C TRP A 19 1.57 -3.16 -5.92
N GLY A 20 1.18 -2.73 -7.13
CA GLY A 20 0.68 -3.62 -8.19
C GLY A 20 -0.77 -4.08 -8.04
N PHE A 21 -1.49 -3.66 -6.98
CA PHE A 21 -2.88 -4.05 -6.73
C PHE A 21 -3.86 -2.90 -7.04
N SER A 22 -5.13 -3.14 -6.71
CA SER A 22 -6.18 -2.13 -6.59
C SER A 22 -6.92 -2.33 -5.26
N SER A 23 -7.80 -1.42 -4.91
CA SER A 23 -8.61 -1.52 -3.69
C SER A 23 -9.58 -2.70 -3.68
N ASP A 24 -9.82 -3.36 -4.82
CA ASP A 24 -10.63 -4.59 -4.90
C ASP A 24 -10.04 -5.72 -4.03
N ILE A 25 -8.74 -5.65 -3.67
CA ILE A 25 -8.11 -6.61 -2.73
C ILE A 25 -8.78 -6.60 -1.35
N PHE A 26 -9.47 -5.53 -0.97
CA PHE A 26 -10.14 -5.36 0.31
C PHE A 26 -11.61 -5.82 0.32
N GLU A 27 -12.13 -6.41 -0.75
CA GLU A 27 -13.55 -6.80 -0.86
C GLU A 27 -14.04 -7.60 0.35
N THR A 28 -13.28 -8.62 0.78
CA THR A 28 -13.63 -9.45 1.95
C THR A 28 -13.66 -8.64 3.26
N LEU A 29 -12.74 -7.68 3.39
CA LEU A 29 -12.69 -6.79 4.57
C LEU A 29 -13.90 -5.84 4.56
N VAL A 30 -14.23 -5.28 3.40
CA VAL A 30 -15.42 -4.42 3.22
C VAL A 30 -16.68 -5.18 3.60
N ASP A 31 -16.88 -6.37 3.08
CA ASP A 31 -18.08 -7.17 3.38
C ASP A 31 -18.24 -7.47 4.86
N LYS A 32 -17.12 -7.71 5.55
CA LYS A 32 -17.12 -7.99 6.98
C LYS A 32 -17.41 -6.77 7.84
N TYR A 33 -16.95 -5.58 7.44
CA TYR A 33 -16.91 -4.40 8.31
C TYR A 33 -17.80 -3.23 7.87
N LYS A 34 -18.43 -3.25 6.68
CA LYS A 34 -19.28 -2.17 6.16
C LYS A 34 -20.46 -1.76 7.05
N ASN A 35 -20.90 -2.65 7.94
CA ASN A 35 -21.97 -2.34 8.91
C ASN A 35 -21.43 -1.70 10.20
N GLN A 36 -20.11 -1.59 10.38
CA GLN A 36 -19.45 -1.05 11.56
C GLN A 36 -18.62 0.19 11.26
N TYR A 37 -18.20 0.37 10.02
CA TYR A 37 -17.35 1.47 9.57
C TYR A 37 -17.86 2.08 8.26
N ARG A 38 -17.66 3.38 8.11
CA ARG A 38 -17.73 4.07 6.82
C ARG A 38 -16.39 3.89 6.14
N ILE A 39 -16.30 2.92 5.21
CA ILE A 39 -15.05 2.48 4.59
C ILE A 39 -14.83 3.27 3.29
N THR A 40 -13.72 3.98 3.20
CA THR A 40 -13.26 4.64 1.97
C THR A 40 -12.13 3.81 1.36
N LEU A 41 -12.40 3.24 0.21
CA LEU A 41 -11.45 2.56 -0.67
C LEU A 41 -10.80 3.59 -1.57
N ILE A 42 -9.47 3.58 -1.69
CA ILE A 42 -8.73 4.45 -2.61
C ILE A 42 -7.83 3.58 -3.48
N ASP A 43 -7.97 3.69 -4.80
CA ASP A 43 -6.96 3.16 -5.71
C ASP A 43 -5.77 4.13 -5.73
N LEU A 44 -4.56 3.63 -5.45
CA LEU A 44 -3.33 4.44 -5.43
C LEU A 44 -3.06 5.08 -6.79
N PRO A 45 -2.27 6.16 -6.87
CA PRO A 45 -1.92 6.79 -8.16
C PRO A 45 -1.48 5.78 -9.21
N GLY A 46 -2.10 5.83 -10.39
CA GLY A 46 -1.85 4.96 -11.54
C GLY A 46 -2.13 3.47 -11.33
N HIS A 47 -2.79 3.12 -10.22
CA HIS A 47 -3.28 1.76 -9.95
C HIS A 47 -4.80 1.72 -10.06
N GLY A 48 -5.33 0.54 -10.39
CA GLY A 48 -6.78 0.35 -10.42
C GLY A 48 -7.43 1.29 -11.43
N ARG A 49 -8.34 2.14 -10.95
CA ARG A 49 -9.12 3.12 -11.73
C ARG A 49 -8.59 4.55 -11.58
N SER A 50 -7.48 4.74 -10.86
CA SER A 50 -6.88 6.05 -10.62
C SER A 50 -5.97 6.50 -11.74
N ASP A 51 -5.98 7.79 -12.05
CA ASP A 51 -5.01 8.40 -12.94
C ASP A 51 -3.60 8.40 -12.31
N ASP A 52 -2.57 8.49 -13.17
CA ASP A 52 -1.19 8.69 -12.71
C ASP A 52 -1.04 10.04 -11.97
N VAL A 53 -0.20 10.02 -10.94
CA VAL A 53 0.29 11.23 -10.26
C VAL A 53 1.82 11.18 -10.31
N ASN A 54 2.43 12.17 -10.94
CA ASN A 54 3.87 12.30 -11.01
C ASN A 54 4.41 13.01 -9.76
N GLY A 55 5.64 12.66 -9.33
CA GLY A 55 6.36 13.40 -8.30
C GLY A 55 6.72 12.60 -7.04
N GLY A 56 6.42 11.32 -6.99
CA GLY A 56 6.87 10.45 -5.90
C GLY A 56 5.99 10.50 -4.66
N ILE A 57 6.58 10.14 -3.49
CA ILE A 57 5.79 9.88 -2.27
C ILE A 57 5.04 11.11 -1.73
N ASN A 58 5.61 12.30 -1.85
CA ASN A 58 4.98 13.51 -1.31
C ASN A 58 3.72 13.86 -2.11
N GLU A 59 3.80 13.84 -3.43
CA GLU A 59 2.69 14.16 -4.32
C GLU A 59 1.59 13.09 -4.22
N TRP A 60 1.97 11.82 -4.11
CA TRP A 60 1.02 10.74 -3.88
C TRP A 60 0.28 10.94 -2.56
N CYS A 61 1.01 11.20 -1.47
CA CYS A 61 0.40 11.41 -0.17
C CYS A 61 -0.46 12.66 -0.10
N ASN A 62 -0.05 13.78 -0.72
CA ASN A 62 -0.84 15.00 -0.77
C ASN A 62 -2.17 14.76 -1.49
N THR A 63 -2.14 14.07 -2.64
CA THR A 63 -3.36 13.78 -3.40
C THR A 63 -4.29 12.80 -2.65
N ILE A 64 -3.73 11.81 -1.95
CA ILE A 64 -4.51 10.88 -1.12
C ILE A 64 -5.09 11.61 0.11
N ALA A 65 -4.34 12.53 0.71
CA ALA A 65 -4.73 13.26 1.91
C ALA A 65 -6.03 14.07 1.73
N GLU A 66 -6.31 14.55 0.52
CA GLU A 66 -7.56 15.24 0.17
C GLU A 66 -8.81 14.35 0.34
N LEU A 67 -8.62 13.02 0.31
CA LEU A 67 -9.67 12.02 0.44
C LEU A 67 -9.78 11.42 1.86
N VAL A 68 -8.88 11.80 2.76
CA VAL A 68 -8.84 11.27 4.14
C VAL A 68 -9.66 12.13 5.08
N PRO A 69 -10.78 11.63 5.61
CA PRO A 69 -11.58 12.38 6.58
C PRO A 69 -10.80 12.66 7.87
N ASN A 70 -11.05 13.81 8.48
CA ASN A 70 -10.49 14.12 9.80
C ASN A 70 -10.89 13.04 10.82
N ASN A 71 -9.93 12.65 11.65
CA ASN A 71 -10.13 11.64 12.69
C ASN A 71 -10.49 10.23 12.16
N ALA A 72 -10.12 9.93 10.90
CA ALA A 72 -10.28 8.61 10.31
C ALA A 72 -9.29 7.59 10.90
N ASN A 73 -9.66 6.32 10.88
CA ASN A 73 -8.70 5.22 10.96
C ASN A 73 -8.11 5.01 9.57
N VAL A 74 -6.80 4.86 9.45
CA VAL A 74 -6.12 4.63 8.17
C VAL A 74 -5.41 3.29 8.23
N LEU A 75 -5.77 2.39 7.32
CA LEU A 75 -5.10 1.11 7.13
C LEU A 75 -4.35 1.12 5.81
N GLY A 76 -3.06 0.86 5.86
CA GLY A 76 -2.22 0.69 4.69
C GLY A 76 -1.53 -0.67 4.65
N SER A 77 -1.55 -1.31 3.48
CA SER A 77 -0.86 -2.58 3.26
C SER A 77 0.36 -2.37 2.36
N SER A 78 1.54 -2.90 2.76
CA SER A 78 2.78 -2.82 1.98
C SER A 78 3.11 -1.37 1.58
N LEU A 79 3.20 -1.03 0.28
CA LEU A 79 3.37 0.36 -0.20
C LEU A 79 2.33 1.32 0.41
N GLY A 80 1.06 0.90 0.47
CA GLY A 80 0.00 1.67 1.15
C GLY A 80 0.29 1.92 2.62
N GLY A 81 1.06 1.05 3.28
CA GLY A 81 1.53 1.22 4.65
C GLY A 81 2.53 2.37 4.80
N LEU A 82 3.51 2.49 3.88
CA LEU A 82 4.44 3.63 3.84
C LEU A 82 3.69 4.94 3.57
N LEU A 83 2.75 4.93 2.62
CA LEU A 83 1.90 6.10 2.35
C LEU A 83 1.06 6.46 3.57
N ALA A 84 0.47 5.48 4.27
CA ALA A 84 -0.31 5.71 5.49
C ALA A 84 0.54 6.34 6.62
N MET A 85 1.81 5.94 6.78
CA MET A 85 2.73 6.58 7.74
C MET A 85 2.94 8.06 7.42
N LYS A 86 3.16 8.40 6.15
CA LYS A 86 3.30 9.80 5.72
C LYS A 86 2.01 10.58 5.90
N ILE A 87 0.88 10.00 5.51
CA ILE A 87 -0.45 10.61 5.69
C ILE A 87 -0.73 10.91 7.16
N ALA A 88 -0.33 10.02 8.07
CA ALA A 88 -0.45 10.23 9.52
C ALA A 88 0.34 11.44 10.03
N SER A 89 1.37 11.89 9.29
CA SER A 89 2.16 13.10 9.65
C SER A 89 1.59 14.40 9.08
N ILE A 90 0.70 14.33 8.09
CA ILE A 90 0.14 15.51 7.41
C ILE A 90 -1.36 15.66 7.60
N CYS A 91 -2.05 14.59 8.01
CA CYS A 91 -3.48 14.59 8.30
C CYS A 91 -3.74 14.28 9.78
N ARG A 92 -4.82 14.85 10.33
CA ARG A 92 -5.30 14.47 11.65
C ARG A 92 -6.07 13.15 11.55
N ILE A 93 -5.39 12.02 11.77
CA ILE A 93 -6.02 10.71 11.83
C ILE A 93 -6.17 10.21 13.27
N LYS A 94 -7.04 9.21 13.49
CA LYS A 94 -7.32 8.62 14.80
C LYS A 94 -6.38 7.48 15.13
N ASN A 95 -6.25 6.54 14.22
CA ASN A 95 -5.42 5.35 14.36
C ASN A 95 -4.70 5.06 13.03
N LEU A 96 -3.44 4.63 13.13
CA LEU A 96 -2.66 4.10 12.02
C LEU A 96 -2.56 2.59 12.12
N ILE A 97 -2.96 1.87 11.07
CA ILE A 97 -2.87 0.40 10.98
C ILE A 97 -2.00 0.06 9.77
N VAL A 98 -0.90 -0.64 10.02
CA VAL A 98 0.07 -1.02 8.99
C VAL A 98 0.09 -2.53 8.86
N VAL A 99 -0.09 -3.04 7.64
CA VAL A 99 -0.17 -4.48 7.35
C VAL A 99 0.92 -4.87 6.36
N GLY A 100 1.79 -5.80 6.73
CA GLY A 100 2.87 -6.30 5.87
C GLY A 100 3.78 -5.17 5.33
N ALA A 101 4.08 -4.17 6.17
CA ALA A 101 4.98 -3.07 5.84
C ALA A 101 5.81 -2.66 7.05
N THR A 102 6.99 -2.14 6.77
CA THR A 102 7.96 -1.61 7.72
C THR A 102 8.29 -0.15 7.38
N PRO A 103 8.81 0.63 8.31
CA PRO A 103 9.19 2.03 8.05
C PRO A 103 10.27 2.20 6.97
N SER A 104 11.09 1.19 6.75
CA SER A 104 12.05 1.08 5.64
C SER A 104 11.97 -0.31 5.08
N LEU A 105 11.80 -0.43 3.75
CA LEU A 105 11.75 -1.75 3.09
C LEU A 105 13.14 -2.35 2.93
N THR A 106 14.14 -1.52 2.69
CA THR A 106 15.53 -1.96 2.45
C THR A 106 16.41 -1.79 3.68
N CYS A 107 17.42 -2.66 3.80
CA CYS A 107 18.46 -2.52 4.82
C CYS A 107 19.25 -1.23 4.63
N ASN A 108 19.64 -0.62 5.75
CA ASN A 108 20.61 0.46 5.81
C ASN A 108 21.39 0.39 7.13
N ASP A 109 22.32 1.31 7.37
CA ASP A 109 23.20 1.31 8.55
C ASP A 109 22.41 1.28 9.89
N ASN A 110 21.21 1.84 9.91
CA ASN A 110 20.35 1.93 11.10
C ASN A 110 19.18 0.94 11.09
N TRP A 111 19.02 0.16 10.02
CA TRP A 111 17.88 -0.76 9.81
C TRP A 111 18.33 -2.06 9.16
N GLN A 112 18.42 -3.12 9.96
CA GLN A 112 18.89 -4.44 9.52
C GLN A 112 17.74 -5.42 9.20
N TYR A 113 16.49 -4.96 9.33
CA TYR A 113 15.28 -5.79 9.19
C TYR A 113 14.61 -5.65 7.81
N GLY A 114 15.28 -4.99 6.88
CA GLY A 114 14.82 -4.81 5.52
C GLY A 114 15.34 -5.87 4.55
N MET A 115 14.94 -5.74 3.30
CA MET A 115 15.48 -6.52 2.19
C MET A 115 16.83 -5.93 1.76
N GLU A 116 17.78 -6.80 1.37
CA GLU A 116 19.03 -6.34 0.77
C GLU A 116 18.77 -5.53 -0.51
N VAL A 117 19.44 -4.39 -0.64
CA VAL A 117 19.24 -3.45 -1.77
C VAL A 117 19.47 -4.13 -3.12
N GLU A 118 20.50 -4.98 -3.23
CA GLU A 118 20.80 -5.74 -4.45
C GLU A 118 19.64 -6.68 -4.85
N THR A 119 19.00 -7.31 -3.87
CA THR A 119 17.83 -8.17 -4.11
C THR A 119 16.65 -7.36 -4.63
N PHE A 120 16.41 -6.18 -4.05
CA PHE A 120 15.37 -5.27 -4.51
C PHE A 120 15.65 -4.74 -5.91
N MET A 121 16.87 -4.30 -6.20
CA MET A 121 17.27 -3.80 -7.52
C MET A 121 17.11 -4.86 -8.61
N LYS A 122 17.48 -6.10 -8.31
CA LYS A 122 17.24 -7.23 -9.23
C LYS A 122 15.75 -7.42 -9.53
N PHE A 123 14.90 -7.33 -8.53
CA PHE A 123 13.45 -7.40 -8.73
C PHE A 123 12.94 -6.26 -9.62
N ALA A 124 13.42 -5.03 -9.41
CA ALA A 124 13.06 -3.87 -10.22
C ALA A 124 13.51 -4.03 -11.68
N ASP A 125 14.70 -4.58 -11.92
CA ASP A 125 15.19 -4.84 -13.26
C ASP A 125 14.44 -5.99 -13.97
N ASP A 126 14.14 -7.08 -13.25
CA ASP A 126 13.28 -8.17 -13.75
C ASP A 126 11.90 -7.62 -14.18
N LEU A 127 11.35 -6.67 -13.44
CA LEU A 127 10.09 -6.03 -13.77
C LEU A 127 10.15 -5.25 -15.08
N LYS A 128 11.21 -4.46 -15.29
CA LYS A 128 11.42 -3.71 -16.54
C LYS A 128 11.52 -4.64 -17.75
N GLN A 129 12.17 -5.81 -17.58
CA GLN A 129 12.36 -6.78 -18.64
C GLN A 129 11.09 -7.58 -18.97
N ASN A 130 10.34 -8.00 -17.95
CA ASN A 130 9.13 -8.79 -18.14
C ASN A 130 8.14 -8.58 -16.99
N TYR A 131 7.35 -7.52 -17.10
CA TYR A 131 6.34 -7.11 -16.11
C TYR A 131 5.43 -8.26 -15.69
N ALA A 132 4.76 -8.91 -16.66
CA ALA A 132 3.74 -9.91 -16.36
C ALA A 132 4.32 -11.12 -15.59
N LYS A 133 5.51 -11.58 -15.97
CA LYS A 133 6.19 -12.71 -15.31
C LYS A 133 6.61 -12.32 -13.89
N THR A 134 7.18 -11.12 -13.73
CA THR A 134 7.69 -10.64 -12.42
C THR A 134 6.55 -10.40 -11.45
N LEU A 135 5.44 -9.80 -11.91
CA LEU A 135 4.25 -9.61 -11.08
C LEU A 135 3.63 -10.95 -10.65
N ARG A 136 3.53 -11.93 -11.56
CA ARG A 136 3.05 -13.29 -11.21
C ARG A 136 3.95 -13.96 -10.17
N ARG A 137 5.27 -13.81 -10.29
CA ARG A 137 6.22 -14.30 -9.28
C ARG A 137 6.01 -13.61 -7.93
N PHE A 138 5.86 -12.29 -7.93
CA PHE A 138 5.58 -11.51 -6.72
C PHE A 138 4.32 -12.00 -6.00
N VAL A 139 3.20 -12.16 -6.72
CA VAL A 139 1.95 -12.69 -6.16
C VAL A 139 2.14 -14.09 -5.60
N SER A 140 2.92 -14.94 -6.27
CA SER A 140 3.19 -16.32 -5.83
C SER A 140 4.02 -16.39 -4.53
N LEU A 141 4.73 -15.32 -4.18
CA LEU A 141 5.44 -15.18 -2.90
C LEU A 141 4.50 -14.77 -1.76
N GLN A 142 3.38 -14.09 -2.07
CA GLN A 142 2.44 -13.60 -1.05
C GLN A 142 1.56 -14.72 -0.47
N THR A 143 1.29 -15.78 -1.22
CA THR A 143 0.43 -16.87 -0.76
C THR A 143 0.75 -18.18 -1.46
N LYS A 144 0.59 -19.29 -0.72
CA LYS A 144 0.62 -20.66 -1.28
C LYS A 144 -0.78 -21.19 -1.62
N ASP A 145 -1.83 -20.49 -1.21
CA ASP A 145 -3.22 -20.83 -1.54
C ASP A 145 -3.51 -20.50 -3.01
N LYS A 146 -3.73 -21.53 -3.81
CA LYS A 146 -3.99 -21.41 -5.25
C LYS A 146 -5.29 -20.68 -5.55
N THR A 147 -6.30 -20.78 -4.69
CA THR A 147 -7.59 -20.10 -4.87
C THR A 147 -7.43 -18.62 -4.64
N LEU A 148 -6.74 -18.22 -3.55
CA LEU A 148 -6.42 -16.83 -3.27
C LEU A 148 -5.50 -16.24 -4.34
N MET A 149 -4.49 -16.98 -4.77
CA MET A 149 -3.58 -16.54 -5.85
C MET A 149 -4.34 -16.24 -7.14
N ARG A 150 -5.26 -17.14 -7.55
CA ARG A 150 -6.10 -16.93 -8.74
C ARG A 150 -6.94 -15.67 -8.61
N ARG A 151 -7.60 -15.47 -7.46
CA ARG A 151 -8.40 -14.26 -7.19
C ARG A 151 -7.56 -12.99 -7.25
N ILE A 152 -6.34 -13.00 -6.71
CA ILE A 152 -5.42 -11.86 -6.80
C ILE A 152 -5.09 -11.55 -8.27
N PHE A 153 -4.83 -12.56 -9.10
CA PHE A 153 -4.61 -12.34 -10.53
C PHE A 153 -5.84 -11.76 -11.24
N GLU A 154 -7.03 -12.24 -10.93
CA GLU A 154 -8.28 -11.70 -11.48
C GLU A 154 -8.46 -10.19 -11.14
N ILE A 155 -8.09 -9.78 -9.92
CA ILE A 155 -8.11 -8.38 -9.49
C ILE A 155 -7.11 -7.54 -10.29
N ILE A 156 -5.86 -8.02 -10.45
CA ILE A 156 -4.81 -7.32 -11.18
C ILE A 156 -5.16 -7.21 -12.67
N ASP A 157 -5.61 -8.31 -13.29
CA ASP A 157 -5.92 -8.36 -14.72
C ASP A 157 -7.13 -7.48 -15.06
N LYS A 158 -8.04 -7.26 -14.11
CA LYS A 158 -9.23 -6.39 -14.28
C LYS A 158 -8.85 -4.92 -14.42
N TYR A 159 -7.89 -4.46 -13.63
CA TYR A 159 -7.42 -3.08 -13.60
C TYR A 159 -5.90 -3.06 -13.45
N PRO A 160 -5.16 -3.31 -14.53
CA PRO A 160 -3.70 -3.35 -14.47
C PRO A 160 -3.12 -1.96 -14.16
N PRO A 161 -2.14 -1.88 -13.26
CA PRO A 161 -1.47 -0.61 -12.96
C PRO A 161 -0.67 -0.10 -14.16
N SER A 162 -0.48 1.21 -14.24
CA SER A 162 0.36 1.82 -15.25
C SER A 162 1.85 1.48 -15.05
N SER A 163 2.63 1.45 -16.11
CA SER A 163 4.08 1.26 -16.02
C SER A 163 4.76 2.39 -15.23
N SER A 164 4.24 3.61 -15.33
CA SER A 164 4.71 4.77 -14.57
C SER A 164 4.51 4.57 -13.07
N ALA A 165 3.29 4.20 -12.65
CA ALA A 165 2.97 3.96 -11.24
C ALA A 165 3.79 2.82 -10.63
N LEU A 166 4.02 1.75 -11.39
CA LEU A 166 4.86 0.64 -10.93
C LEU A 166 6.30 1.08 -10.69
N THR A 167 6.87 1.86 -11.62
CA THR A 167 8.23 2.38 -11.49
C THR A 167 8.33 3.35 -10.32
N GLN A 168 7.41 4.31 -10.20
CA GLN A 168 7.39 5.27 -9.09
C GLN A 168 7.18 4.57 -7.74
N GLY A 169 6.26 3.59 -7.68
CA GLY A 169 6.02 2.81 -6.46
C GLY A 169 7.26 2.03 -6.00
N LEU A 170 8.06 1.48 -6.93
CA LEU A 170 9.34 0.85 -6.59
C LEU A 170 10.36 1.87 -6.09
N SER A 171 10.47 3.05 -6.70
CA SER A 171 11.34 4.12 -6.19
C SER A 171 10.94 4.54 -4.78
N ILE A 172 9.64 4.69 -4.52
CA ILE A 172 9.11 4.99 -3.18
C ILE A 172 9.52 3.89 -2.18
N LEU A 173 9.34 2.63 -2.53
CA LEU A 173 9.71 1.50 -1.67
C LEU A 173 11.22 1.45 -1.39
N LEU A 174 12.06 1.77 -2.38
CA LEU A 174 13.52 1.75 -2.25
C LEU A 174 14.06 2.92 -1.42
N GLU A 175 13.53 4.12 -1.66
CA GLU A 175 14.12 5.37 -1.16
C GLU A 175 13.54 5.82 0.17
N THR A 176 12.40 5.22 0.59
CA THR A 176 11.71 5.67 1.80
C THR A 176 12.30 5.05 3.05
N ASP A 177 12.73 5.92 3.99
CA ASP A 177 13.05 5.59 5.36
C ASP A 177 12.22 6.47 6.31
N TYR A 178 11.25 5.86 6.95
CA TYR A 178 10.34 6.52 7.88
C TYR A 178 10.52 6.06 9.33
N GLN A 179 11.68 5.54 9.70
CA GLN A 179 11.95 5.08 11.07
C GLN A 179 11.68 6.20 12.09
N GLU A 180 12.28 7.36 11.87
CA GLU A 180 12.12 8.50 12.80
C GLU A 180 10.71 9.11 12.70
N LEU A 181 10.16 9.20 11.49
CA LEU A 181 8.78 9.64 11.31
C LEU A 181 7.81 8.73 12.07
N PHE A 182 7.91 7.42 11.90
CA PHE A 182 7.02 6.46 12.55
C PHE A 182 7.13 6.51 14.08
N LYS A 183 8.35 6.68 14.61
CA LYS A 183 8.57 6.88 16.06
C LYS A 183 7.90 8.15 16.57
N SER A 184 8.01 9.26 15.82
CA SER A 184 7.53 10.59 16.23
C SER A 184 6.00 10.75 16.17
N LEU A 185 5.28 9.88 15.49
CA LEU A 185 3.81 9.95 15.44
C LEU A 185 3.20 9.72 16.82
N ASP A 186 2.52 10.73 17.36
CA ASP A 186 1.82 10.67 18.66
C ASP A 186 0.34 10.26 18.48
N ILE A 187 0.13 9.09 17.91
CA ILE A 187 -1.17 8.46 17.69
C ILE A 187 -1.07 6.95 17.95
N PRO A 188 -2.18 6.26 18.27
CA PRO A 188 -2.18 4.81 18.32
C PRO A 188 -1.77 4.19 16.99
N LYS A 189 -0.75 3.32 17.04
CA LYS A 189 -0.15 2.63 15.88
C LYS A 189 -0.27 1.12 16.08
N TYR A 190 -0.76 0.43 15.06
CA TYR A 190 -0.90 -1.02 15.05
C TYR A 190 -0.16 -1.58 13.84
N THR A 191 0.70 -2.56 14.08
CA THR A 191 1.43 -3.27 13.01
C THR A 191 0.99 -4.72 12.99
N ILE A 192 0.61 -5.20 11.81
CA ILE A 192 0.22 -6.59 11.56
C ILE A 192 1.24 -7.17 10.57
N LEU A 193 1.98 -8.17 11.01
CA LEU A 193 2.98 -8.87 10.20
C LEU A 193 2.64 -10.35 10.16
N GLY A 194 2.91 -11.00 9.03
CA GLY A 194 2.87 -12.45 8.92
C GLY A 194 4.09 -13.07 9.61
N THR A 195 3.96 -14.26 10.17
CA THR A 195 5.07 -14.99 10.81
C THR A 195 6.18 -15.40 9.83
N LEU A 196 5.90 -15.31 8.53
CA LEU A 196 6.83 -15.62 7.44
C LEU A 196 7.20 -14.39 6.62
N ASP A 197 6.78 -13.19 7.04
CA ASP A 197 7.21 -11.94 6.40
C ASP A 197 8.73 -11.79 6.63
N MET A 198 9.46 -11.61 5.54
CA MET A 198 10.92 -11.42 5.54
C MET A 198 11.24 -9.93 5.60
#